data_94a3400096792aa46ea8a76cdb387472
#
_entry.id   94a3400096792aa46ea8a76cdb387472
#
_cell.length_a   1.000
_cell.length_b   1.000
_cell.length_c   1.000
_cell.angle_alpha   90.00
_cell.angle_beta   90.00
_cell.angle_gamma   90.00
#
_symmetry.space_group_name_H-M   'P 1'
#
loop_
_entity.id
_entity.type
_entity.pdbx_description
1 polymer ?
#
loop_
_entity_poly.entity_id
_entity_poly.type
_entity_poly.pdbx_seq_one_letter_code
_entity_poly.pdbx_strand_id
1 'polypeptide(L)'
;MLHVNQPELWEPDSPTLYQLHVMIKDKAGNIIDGYRRRIGIRSIEFKGKDGFWLNGKPYPYPLIGANRHQDFAIIGNALSNSLHWRDAKKLRDAGLRVIRNAHYPQDPAFMDACDELGLFVI
;
A
#
# COMPACT_ATOMS: atom_id res chain seq x y z
N MET A 1 -7.14 21.52 -1.50
CA MET A 1 -7.38 20.21 -2.13
C MET A 1 -6.38 20.09 -3.27
N LEU A 2 -5.60 18.99 -3.34
CA LEU A 2 -4.75 18.71 -4.49
C LEU A 2 -5.60 18.11 -5.61
N HIS A 3 -5.43 18.58 -6.83
CA HIS A 3 -6.11 18.04 -8.00
C HIS A 3 -5.07 17.45 -8.95
N VAL A 4 -5.25 16.19 -9.32
CA VAL A 4 -4.41 15.50 -10.31
C VAL A 4 -5.27 15.23 -11.54
N ASN A 5 -4.89 15.81 -12.67
CA ASN A 5 -5.63 15.63 -13.93
C ASN A 5 -5.37 14.23 -14.48
N GLN A 6 -6.45 13.47 -14.76
CA GLN A 6 -6.39 12.14 -15.35
C GLN A 6 -5.34 11.22 -14.70
N PRO A 7 -5.44 10.97 -13.37
CA PRO A 7 -4.44 10.17 -12.69
C PRO A 7 -4.48 8.72 -13.19
N GLU A 8 -3.31 8.10 -13.29
CA GLU A 8 -3.21 6.66 -13.37
C GLU A 8 -3.59 6.09 -12.01
N LEU A 9 -4.64 5.27 -11.98
CA LEU A 9 -5.15 4.73 -10.72
C LEU A 9 -4.35 3.50 -10.29
N TRP A 10 -4.15 3.39 -8.98
CA TRP A 10 -3.52 2.22 -8.40
C TRP A 10 -4.48 1.02 -8.47
N GLU A 11 -3.98 -0.09 -8.99
CA GLU A 11 -4.67 -1.37 -9.03
C GLU A 11 -3.68 -2.50 -8.67
N PRO A 12 -4.13 -3.64 -8.14
CA PRO A 12 -3.22 -4.75 -7.80
C PRO A 12 -2.34 -5.23 -8.95
N ASP A 13 -2.83 -5.20 -10.17
CA ASP A 13 -2.09 -5.67 -11.35
C ASP A 13 -1.38 -4.52 -12.10
N SER A 14 -1.62 -3.27 -11.68
CA SER A 14 -0.93 -2.05 -12.14
C SER A 14 -0.79 -1.06 -10.97
N PRO A 15 0.09 -1.33 -10.00
CA PRO A 15 0.18 -0.56 -8.76
C PRO A 15 0.94 0.77 -8.96
N THR A 16 0.33 1.68 -9.72
CA THR A 16 0.92 2.99 -9.99
C THR A 16 1.02 3.82 -8.72
N LEU A 17 2.23 4.32 -8.44
CA LEU A 17 2.53 5.15 -7.28
C LEU A 17 3.07 6.51 -7.70
N TYR A 18 2.58 7.54 -7.01
CA TYR A 18 3.04 8.93 -7.14
C TYR A 18 3.91 9.30 -5.95
N GLN A 19 4.77 10.30 -6.13
CA GLN A 19 5.48 10.94 -5.04
C GLN A 19 4.78 12.24 -4.64
N LEU A 20 4.27 12.30 -3.43
CA LEU A 20 3.78 13.52 -2.80
C LEU A 20 4.95 14.21 -2.10
N HIS A 21 5.20 15.46 -2.46
CA HIS A 21 6.17 16.33 -1.81
C HIS A 21 5.43 17.46 -1.11
N VAL A 22 5.62 17.58 0.19
CA VAL A 22 5.11 18.70 0.99
C VAL A 22 6.32 19.49 1.49
N MET A 23 6.32 20.79 1.27
CA MET A 23 7.42 21.68 1.67
C MET A 23 6.87 22.87 2.46
N ILE A 24 7.49 23.16 3.57
CA ILE A 24 7.25 24.37 4.36
C ILE A 24 8.31 25.38 3.97
N LYS A 25 7.87 26.59 3.63
CA LYS A 25 8.76 27.70 3.25
C LYS A 25 8.62 28.87 4.21
N ASP A 26 9.72 29.56 4.45
CA ASP A 26 9.71 30.84 5.17
C ASP A 26 9.14 31.97 4.29
N LYS A 27 9.05 33.17 4.85
CA LYS A 27 8.56 34.37 4.12
C LYS A 27 9.46 34.78 2.96
N ALA A 28 10.72 34.38 2.97
CA ALA A 28 11.69 34.66 1.89
C ALA A 28 11.65 33.59 0.79
N GLY A 29 10.85 32.52 0.97
CA GLY A 29 10.72 31.44 0.02
C GLY A 29 11.71 30.28 0.23
N ASN A 30 12.56 30.31 1.25
CA ASN A 30 13.49 29.23 1.54
C ASN A 30 12.74 28.05 2.15
N ILE A 31 13.13 26.84 1.76
CA ILE A 31 12.57 25.61 2.34
C ILE A 31 13.17 25.43 3.72
N ILE A 32 12.31 25.36 4.75
CA ILE A 32 12.70 25.15 6.16
C ILE A 32 12.40 23.72 6.63
N ASP A 33 11.46 23.02 5.98
CA ASP A 33 11.15 21.64 6.27
C ASP A 33 10.45 21.00 5.05
N GLY A 34 10.44 19.66 5.00
CA GLY A 34 9.81 18.95 3.91
C GLY A 34 9.56 17.49 4.21
N TYR A 35 8.55 16.96 3.56
CA TYR A 35 8.11 15.58 3.69
C TYR A 35 7.84 14.98 2.32
N ARG A 36 8.31 13.74 2.10
CA ARG A 36 8.02 12.96 0.90
C ARG A 36 7.32 11.66 1.26
N ARG A 37 6.30 11.33 0.49
CA ARG A 37 5.56 10.07 0.62
C ARG A 37 5.17 9.52 -0.74
N ARG A 38 5.22 8.19 -0.89
CA ARG A 38 4.57 7.53 -2.02
C ARG A 38 3.09 7.36 -1.71
N ILE A 39 2.25 7.57 -2.70
CA ILE A 39 0.80 7.40 -2.61
C ILE A 39 0.26 6.74 -3.86
N GLY A 40 -0.69 5.84 -3.71
CA GLY A 40 -1.54 5.35 -4.80
C GLY A 40 -2.86 6.11 -4.81
N ILE A 41 -3.38 6.44 -5.99
CA ILE A 41 -4.70 7.07 -6.13
C ILE A 41 -5.69 5.98 -6.47
N ARG A 42 -6.66 5.74 -5.60
CA ARG A 42 -7.70 4.73 -5.81
C ARG A 42 -8.98 5.10 -5.07
N SER A 43 -10.10 4.52 -5.50
CA SER A 43 -11.36 4.49 -4.74
C SER A 43 -11.75 3.05 -4.41
N ILE A 44 -12.30 2.86 -3.22
CA ILE A 44 -12.76 1.55 -2.73
C ILE A 44 -14.20 1.70 -2.25
N GLU A 45 -15.06 0.79 -2.67
CA GLU A 45 -16.45 0.75 -2.24
C GLU A 45 -16.89 -0.70 -1.97
N PHE A 46 -17.69 -0.89 -0.91
CA PHE A 46 -18.40 -2.15 -0.64
C PHE A 46 -19.89 -1.94 -0.89
N LYS A 47 -20.44 -2.56 -1.92
CA LYS A 47 -21.84 -2.37 -2.36
C LYS A 47 -22.76 -3.52 -1.94
N GLY A 48 -22.58 -4.04 -0.73
CA GLY A 48 -23.38 -5.13 -0.19
C GLY A 48 -23.33 -6.37 -1.09
N LYS A 49 -24.48 -6.80 -1.60
CA LYS A 49 -24.58 -7.96 -2.50
C LYS A 49 -23.84 -7.80 -3.84
N ASP A 50 -23.58 -6.58 -4.26
CA ASP A 50 -22.87 -6.29 -5.50
C ASP A 50 -21.34 -6.30 -5.30
N GLY A 51 -20.89 -6.61 -4.06
CA GLY A 51 -19.50 -6.94 -3.74
C GLY A 51 -18.57 -5.74 -3.62
N PHE A 52 -17.29 -6.02 -3.86
CA PHE A 52 -16.19 -5.07 -3.76
C PHE A 52 -15.95 -4.36 -5.10
N TRP A 53 -15.83 -3.05 -5.04
CA TRP A 53 -15.59 -2.18 -6.19
C TRP A 53 -14.28 -1.43 -6.02
N LEU A 54 -13.47 -1.42 -7.07
CA LEU A 54 -12.21 -0.69 -7.14
C LEU A 54 -12.29 0.31 -8.31
N ASN A 55 -11.95 1.56 -8.06
CA ASN A 55 -11.90 2.60 -9.09
C ASN A 55 -13.21 2.73 -9.89
N GLY A 56 -14.35 2.62 -9.21
CA GLY A 56 -15.67 2.73 -9.82
C GLY A 56 -16.12 1.52 -10.64
N LYS A 57 -15.41 0.40 -10.59
CA LYS A 57 -15.74 -0.85 -11.32
C LYS A 57 -15.83 -2.03 -10.34
N PRO A 58 -16.70 -3.03 -10.60
CA PRO A 58 -16.68 -4.28 -9.86
C PRO A 58 -15.29 -4.92 -9.95
N TYR A 59 -14.73 -5.32 -8.80
CA TYR A 59 -13.44 -6.00 -8.78
C TYR A 59 -13.63 -7.46 -9.21
N PRO A 60 -12.91 -7.93 -10.26
CA PRO A 60 -13.26 -9.21 -10.91
C PRO A 60 -12.75 -10.45 -10.17
N TYR A 61 -11.94 -10.28 -9.13
CA TYR A 61 -11.32 -11.38 -8.41
C TYR A 61 -11.84 -11.50 -6.98
N PRO A 62 -11.89 -12.73 -6.42
CA PRO A 62 -12.16 -12.88 -5.00
C PRO A 62 -11.02 -12.26 -4.16
N LEU A 63 -11.39 -11.63 -3.04
CA LEU A 63 -10.42 -11.09 -2.10
C LEU A 63 -9.86 -12.21 -1.21
N ILE A 64 -9.02 -13.05 -1.80
CA ILE A 64 -8.34 -14.12 -1.08
C ILE A 64 -7.12 -13.55 -0.38
N GLY A 65 -6.97 -13.84 0.91
CA GLY A 65 -5.91 -13.30 1.73
C GLY A 65 -5.44 -14.24 2.84
N ALA A 66 -4.43 -13.77 3.55
CA ALA A 66 -3.87 -14.44 4.71
C ALA A 66 -3.52 -13.46 5.82
N ASN A 67 -3.40 -13.96 7.04
CA ASN A 67 -2.79 -13.19 8.13
C ASN A 67 -1.26 -13.18 7.97
N ARG A 68 -0.66 -12.05 8.30
CA ARG A 68 0.79 -11.96 8.44
C ARG A 68 1.17 -11.48 9.83
N HIS A 69 2.04 -12.23 10.49
CA HIS A 69 2.77 -11.79 11.68
C HIS A 69 4.15 -11.29 11.25
N GLN A 70 4.62 -10.23 11.91
CA GLN A 70 5.96 -9.69 11.67
C GLN A 70 6.95 -10.40 12.60
N ASP A 71 7.18 -11.67 12.33
CA ASP A 71 8.12 -12.47 13.10
C ASP A 71 8.90 -13.43 12.19
N PHE A 72 10.15 -13.62 12.52
CA PHE A 72 11.08 -14.49 11.81
C PHE A 72 11.86 -15.34 12.80
N ALA A 73 12.17 -16.57 12.40
CA ALA A 73 13.01 -17.43 13.20
C ALA A 73 14.33 -16.73 13.55
N ILE A 74 14.75 -16.83 14.81
CA ILE A 74 16.00 -16.31 15.37
C ILE A 74 15.97 -14.80 15.66
N ILE A 75 15.47 -13.96 14.72
CA ILE A 75 15.52 -12.51 14.82
C ILE A 75 14.23 -11.86 15.32
N GLY A 76 13.15 -12.63 15.48
CA GLY A 76 11.85 -12.12 15.92
C GLY A 76 11.36 -11.00 15.00
N ASN A 77 11.00 -9.86 15.57
CA ASN A 77 10.47 -8.70 14.84
C ASN A 77 11.54 -7.77 14.25
N ALA A 78 12.82 -8.06 14.43
CA ALA A 78 13.92 -7.22 13.95
C ALA A 78 14.28 -7.53 12.49
N LEU A 79 13.28 -7.44 11.62
CA LEU A 79 13.44 -7.69 10.18
C LEU A 79 14.06 -6.49 9.46
N SER A 80 14.90 -6.77 8.47
CA SER A 80 15.34 -5.75 7.53
C SER A 80 14.25 -5.40 6.52
N ASN A 81 14.30 -4.20 5.93
CA ASN A 81 13.35 -3.77 4.90
C ASN A 81 13.28 -4.76 3.71
N SER A 82 14.42 -5.37 3.34
CA SER A 82 14.48 -6.36 2.26
C SER A 82 13.72 -7.66 2.61
N LEU A 83 13.67 -8.05 3.88
CA LEU A 83 12.87 -9.20 4.32
C LEU A 83 11.39 -8.90 4.26
N HIS A 84 10.97 -7.70 4.65
CA HIS A 84 9.59 -7.24 4.53
C HIS A 84 9.14 -7.28 3.07
N TRP A 85 9.96 -6.75 2.16
CA TRP A 85 9.67 -6.76 0.73
C TRP A 85 9.57 -8.19 0.17
N ARG A 86 10.50 -9.05 0.55
CA ARG A 86 10.51 -10.47 0.14
C ARG A 86 9.27 -11.22 0.62
N ASP A 87 8.81 -10.94 1.83
CA ASP A 87 7.56 -11.52 2.36
C ASP A 87 6.35 -11.09 1.53
N ALA A 88 6.19 -9.79 1.31
CA ALA A 88 5.11 -9.25 0.49
C ALA A 88 5.13 -9.86 -0.93
N LYS A 89 6.32 -9.97 -1.52
CA LYS A 89 6.47 -10.62 -2.84
C LYS A 89 6.06 -12.07 -2.84
N LYS A 90 6.44 -12.87 -1.84
CA LYS A 90 6.02 -14.27 -1.73
C LYS A 90 4.51 -14.40 -1.60
N LEU A 91 3.87 -13.54 -0.80
CA LEU A 91 2.42 -13.53 -0.64
C LEU A 91 1.74 -13.19 -1.97
N ARG A 92 2.25 -12.21 -2.69
CA ARG A 92 1.75 -11.83 -4.02
C ARG A 92 1.94 -12.95 -5.05
N ASP A 93 3.11 -13.55 -5.10
CA ASP A 93 3.46 -14.65 -6.02
C ASP A 93 2.60 -15.91 -5.75
N ALA A 94 2.19 -16.12 -4.50
CA ALA A 94 1.25 -17.16 -4.11
C ALA A 94 -0.22 -16.88 -4.53
N GLY A 95 -0.48 -15.75 -5.17
CA GLY A 95 -1.80 -15.36 -5.65
C GLY A 95 -2.69 -14.68 -4.62
N LEU A 96 -2.16 -14.33 -3.44
CA LEU A 96 -2.92 -13.58 -2.44
C LEU A 96 -3.16 -12.15 -2.90
N ARG A 97 -4.34 -11.61 -2.57
CA ARG A 97 -4.75 -10.25 -2.91
C ARG A 97 -4.88 -9.36 -1.68
N VAL A 98 -5.15 -9.96 -0.52
CA VAL A 98 -5.38 -9.24 0.73
C VAL A 98 -4.47 -9.78 1.82
N ILE A 99 -3.82 -8.90 2.56
CA ILE A 99 -3.05 -9.27 3.74
C ILE A 99 -3.70 -8.63 4.96
N ARG A 100 -4.00 -9.47 5.95
CA ARG A 100 -4.43 -8.99 7.26
C ARG A 100 -3.22 -8.85 8.16
N ASN A 101 -2.94 -7.63 8.60
CA ASN A 101 -1.89 -7.36 9.57
C ASN A 101 -2.30 -7.92 10.95
N ALA A 102 -1.73 -9.07 11.30
CA ALA A 102 -2.11 -9.79 12.49
C ALA A 102 -1.04 -9.64 13.59
N HIS A 103 -1.39 -9.08 14.73
CA HIS A 103 -2.63 -8.38 15.09
C HIS A 103 -2.27 -6.98 15.56
N TYR A 104 -1.33 -6.34 14.89
CA TYR A 104 -0.70 -5.06 15.26
C TYR A 104 -0.24 -4.31 13.99
N PRO A 105 0.00 -3.00 14.07
CA PRO A 105 0.61 -2.26 12.97
C PRO A 105 1.95 -2.89 12.58
N GLN A 106 2.14 -3.12 11.29
CA GLN A 106 3.37 -3.70 10.77
C GLN A 106 4.37 -2.61 10.40
N ASP A 107 5.62 -3.00 10.21
CA ASP A 107 6.68 -2.09 9.77
C ASP A 107 6.30 -1.34 8.49
N PRO A 108 6.56 -0.02 8.39
CA PRO A 108 6.29 0.76 7.18
C PRO A 108 6.90 0.16 5.91
N ALA A 109 8.04 -0.52 5.99
CA ALA A 109 8.65 -1.17 4.83
C ALA A 109 7.80 -2.30 4.26
N PHE A 110 7.03 -3.01 5.11
CA PHE A 110 6.06 -3.99 4.62
C PHE A 110 4.87 -3.33 3.92
N MET A 111 4.38 -2.22 4.48
CA MET A 111 3.29 -1.45 3.87
C MET A 111 3.70 -0.87 2.52
N ASP A 112 4.91 -0.31 2.44
CA ASP A 112 5.51 0.18 1.20
C ASP A 112 5.64 -0.93 0.15
N ALA A 113 6.03 -2.13 0.57
CA ALA A 113 6.11 -3.30 -0.31
C ALA A 113 4.72 -3.75 -0.80
N CYS A 114 3.69 -3.70 0.05
CA CYS A 114 2.32 -4.00 -0.36
C CYS A 114 1.80 -3.01 -1.40
N ASP A 115 2.10 -1.72 -1.24
CA ASP A 115 1.75 -0.68 -2.20
C ASP A 115 2.41 -0.92 -3.56
N GLU A 116 3.70 -1.29 -3.57
CA GLU A 116 4.48 -1.59 -4.78
C GLU A 116 4.02 -2.87 -5.50
N LEU A 117 3.64 -3.87 -4.73
CA LEU A 117 3.31 -5.21 -5.25
C LEU A 117 1.82 -5.43 -5.49
N GLY A 118 0.99 -4.42 -5.24
CA GLY A 118 -0.44 -4.50 -5.49
C GLY A 118 -1.19 -5.39 -4.50
N LEU A 119 -0.88 -5.31 -3.21
CA LEU A 119 -1.58 -6.00 -2.15
C LEU A 119 -2.49 -5.05 -1.38
N PHE A 120 -3.74 -5.46 -1.16
CA PHE A 120 -4.60 -4.79 -0.19
C PHE A 120 -4.18 -5.20 1.23
N VAL A 121 -4.31 -4.27 2.17
CA VAL A 121 -4.00 -4.51 3.59
C VAL A 121 -5.21 -4.13 4.45
N ILE A 122 -5.52 -4.95 5.45
CA ILE A 122 -6.57 -4.72 6.45
C ILE A 122 -6.04 -4.97 7.86
#